data_143a18613d8327e7360ca1f3d541e426
#
_entry.id   143a18613d8327e7360ca1f3d541e426
#
_cell.length_a   1.000
_cell.length_b   1.000
_cell.length_c   1.000
_cell.angle_alpha   90.00
_cell.angle_beta   90.00
_cell.angle_gamma   90.00
#
_symmetry.space_group_name_H-M   'P 1'
#
loop_
_entity.id
_entity.type
_entity.pdbx_description
1 polymer ?
#
loop_
_entity_poly.entity_id
_entity_poly.type
_entity_poly.pdbx_seq_one_letter_code
_entity_poly.pdbx_strand_id
1 'polypeptide(L)'
;DEATFRQNVAVVQDNLRRSNQDLLSRLNGNSTESSNNSIHLIAGTDIHDLSVVDTPTYNSAILFSPDGAVRDIYRKSHLVMFGEYIPLGNQFPWLYDLLPIGPGLAAGNGVLSFDIDGVVFVPNICFESTVPHLVRNMMQPSNAQGQRGDVMLDLTNDGWFWGSAMLDIHLRCNVMRAVEMRRPNLVAANTGISAWITPTGKIVEQEAKRRDGFVIAQVGTAIYDSVYMRFGDILSIVAATLAGIAVLRSFKSVPQNRKN
;
A
#
# COMPACT_ATOMS: atom_id res chain seq x y z
N ASP A 1 21.63 9.71 -20.96
CA ASP A 1 22.97 9.55 -20.47
C ASP A 1 23.01 9.83 -18.98
N GLU A 2 24.01 9.34 -18.27
CA GLU A 2 24.10 9.41 -16.80
C GLU A 2 24.16 10.86 -16.30
N ALA A 3 24.76 11.76 -17.05
CA ALA A 3 24.85 13.18 -16.68
C ALA A 3 23.47 13.85 -16.72
N THR A 4 22.66 13.58 -17.73
CA THR A 4 21.30 14.08 -17.88
C THR A 4 20.40 13.50 -16.77
N PHE A 5 20.57 12.20 -16.44
CA PHE A 5 19.85 11.57 -15.33
C PHE A 5 20.17 12.24 -13.99
N ARG A 6 21.47 12.41 -13.67
CA ARG A 6 21.89 13.11 -12.43
C ARG A 6 21.39 14.54 -12.36
N GLN A 7 21.38 15.24 -13.50
CA GLN A 7 20.83 16.60 -13.57
C GLN A 7 19.31 16.62 -13.31
N ASN A 8 18.56 15.68 -13.88
CA ASN A 8 17.12 15.56 -13.65
C ASN A 8 16.79 15.20 -12.19
N VAL A 9 17.55 14.28 -11.59
CA VAL A 9 17.42 13.96 -10.16
C VAL A 9 17.72 15.17 -9.29
N ALA A 10 18.75 15.94 -9.59
CA ALA A 10 19.07 17.17 -8.85
C ALA A 10 17.96 18.22 -8.96
N VAL A 11 17.35 18.38 -10.14
CA VAL A 11 16.22 19.30 -10.34
C VAL A 11 14.99 18.84 -9.53
N VAL A 12 14.68 17.55 -9.51
CA VAL A 12 13.58 17.01 -8.70
C VAL A 12 13.83 17.25 -7.22
N GLN A 13 15.05 16.97 -6.74
CA GLN A 13 15.43 17.20 -5.34
C GLN A 13 15.33 18.68 -4.95
N ASP A 14 15.81 19.60 -5.80
CA ASP A 14 15.71 21.03 -5.53
C ASP A 14 14.27 21.54 -5.51
N ASN A 15 13.42 21.05 -6.42
CA ASN A 15 12.00 21.38 -6.44
C ASN A 15 11.28 20.86 -5.19
N LEU A 16 11.56 19.63 -4.75
CA LEU A 16 11.03 19.07 -3.51
C LEU A 16 11.48 19.86 -2.29
N ARG A 17 12.75 20.25 -2.24
CA ARG A 17 13.31 21.08 -1.17
C ARG A 17 12.62 22.45 -1.09
N ARG A 18 12.42 23.13 -2.24
CA ARG A 18 11.70 24.41 -2.30
C ARG A 18 10.25 24.26 -1.89
N SER A 19 9.57 23.21 -2.36
CA SER A 19 8.19 22.92 -2.01
C SER A 19 8.03 22.65 -0.50
N ASN A 20 8.96 21.91 0.09
CA ASN A 20 8.99 21.69 1.54
C ASN A 20 9.22 23.00 2.32
N GLN A 21 10.11 23.85 1.85
CA GLN A 21 10.35 25.17 2.50
C GLN A 21 9.12 26.08 2.40
N ASP A 22 8.41 26.08 1.26
CA ASP A 22 7.17 26.83 1.09
C ASP A 22 6.05 26.30 2.00
N LEU A 23 5.87 24.97 2.07
CA LEU A 23 4.93 24.33 3.01
C LEU A 23 5.24 24.67 4.46
N LEU A 24 6.52 24.57 4.86
CA LEU A 24 6.96 24.94 6.21
C LEU A 24 6.68 26.40 6.52
N SER A 25 6.94 27.31 5.57
CA SER A 25 6.68 28.75 5.74
C SER A 25 5.20 29.04 5.94
N ARG A 26 4.32 28.30 5.23
CA ARG A 26 2.85 28.42 5.36
C ARG A 26 2.33 27.86 6.67
N LEU A 27 2.89 26.72 7.13
CA LEU A 27 2.50 26.08 8.37
C LEU A 27 3.00 26.85 9.59
N ASN A 28 4.20 27.44 9.53
CA ASN A 28 4.81 28.22 10.61
C ASN A 28 4.32 29.68 10.69
N GLY A 29 3.61 30.17 9.67
CA GLY A 29 3.11 31.55 9.65
C GLY A 29 2.18 31.93 10.81
N ASN A 30 1.72 30.97 11.61
CA ASN A 30 0.84 31.17 12.77
C ASN A 30 1.40 30.65 14.10
N SER A 31 2.62 30.17 14.18
CA SER A 31 3.20 29.66 15.44
C SER A 31 4.56 30.32 15.74
N THR A 32 4.63 30.99 16.87
CA THR A 32 5.84 31.64 17.43
C THR A 32 6.82 30.65 18.06
N GLU A 33 6.64 29.35 17.90
CA GLU A 33 7.57 28.35 18.37
C GLU A 33 8.44 27.85 17.21
N SER A 34 9.73 28.13 17.27
CA SER A 34 10.74 27.53 16.41
C SER A 34 10.93 26.06 16.78
N SER A 35 9.95 25.22 16.47
CA SER A 35 10.16 23.78 16.46
C SER A 35 10.99 23.46 15.21
N ASN A 36 12.03 22.67 15.39
CA ASN A 36 12.85 22.08 14.32
C ASN A 36 11.97 21.08 13.54
N ASN A 37 10.88 21.55 12.91
CA ASN A 37 9.94 20.70 12.19
C ASN A 37 10.56 20.31 10.86
N SER A 38 11.16 19.13 10.86
CA SER A 38 11.62 18.49 9.62
C SER A 38 10.44 17.81 8.95
N ILE A 39 10.14 18.18 7.69
CA ILE A 39 9.08 17.53 6.90
C ILE A 39 9.69 16.42 6.06
N HIS A 40 9.19 15.20 6.23
CA HIS A 40 9.44 14.09 5.33
C HIS A 40 8.34 14.04 4.25
N LEU A 41 8.70 13.60 3.04
CA LEU A 41 7.75 13.40 1.95
C LEU A 41 7.73 11.93 1.57
N ILE A 42 6.53 11.34 1.45
CA ILE A 42 6.34 10.02 0.86
C ILE A 42 5.57 10.22 -0.45
N ALA A 43 6.15 9.79 -1.57
CA ALA A 43 5.56 9.94 -2.89
C ALA A 43 5.46 8.61 -3.62
N GLY A 44 4.31 8.37 -4.28
CA GLY A 44 4.14 7.25 -5.22
C GLY A 44 4.64 7.63 -6.61
N THR A 45 5.46 6.78 -7.24
CA THR A 45 6.00 7.00 -8.58
C THR A 45 6.49 5.69 -9.21
N ASP A 46 6.65 5.69 -10.51
CA ASP A 46 7.34 4.62 -11.23
C ASP A 46 8.85 4.85 -11.20
N ILE A 47 9.61 3.78 -10.99
CA ILE A 47 11.07 3.78 -10.98
C ILE A 47 11.57 2.84 -12.07
N HIS A 48 12.45 3.35 -12.95
CA HIS A 48 13.17 2.56 -13.94
C HIS A 48 14.55 2.19 -13.39
N ASP A 49 14.84 0.90 -13.30
CA ASP A 49 16.16 0.45 -12.84
C ASP A 49 17.13 0.34 -14.03
N LEU A 50 17.89 1.41 -14.25
CA LEU A 50 18.87 1.50 -15.35
C LEU A 50 20.14 0.69 -15.10
N SER A 51 20.29 0.08 -13.92
CA SER A 51 21.44 -0.76 -13.60
C SER A 51 21.35 -2.17 -14.18
N VAL A 52 20.13 -2.56 -14.61
CA VAL A 52 19.83 -3.88 -15.19
C VAL A 52 19.57 -3.75 -16.69
N VAL A 53 20.06 -4.71 -17.47
CA VAL A 53 19.99 -4.69 -18.96
C VAL A 53 18.55 -4.55 -19.46
N ASP A 54 17.59 -5.22 -18.82
CA ASP A 54 16.17 -5.18 -19.22
C ASP A 54 15.41 -3.97 -18.67
N THR A 55 16.08 -3.08 -17.96
CA THR A 55 15.53 -1.83 -17.41
C THR A 55 14.13 -2.00 -16.79
N PRO A 56 13.96 -2.85 -15.77
CA PRO A 56 12.66 -3.12 -15.20
C PRO A 56 12.03 -1.86 -14.58
N THR A 57 10.74 -1.71 -14.75
CA THR A 57 9.96 -0.61 -14.17
C THR A 57 9.19 -1.12 -12.95
N TYR A 58 9.31 -0.38 -11.84
CA TYR A 58 8.64 -0.69 -10.57
C TYR A 58 7.67 0.43 -10.21
N ASN A 59 6.44 0.09 -9.86
CA ASN A 59 5.55 0.99 -9.13
C ASN A 59 6.04 1.08 -7.68
N SER A 60 6.32 2.27 -7.17
CA SER A 60 7.09 2.45 -5.94
C SER A 60 6.56 3.57 -5.06
N ALA A 61 6.83 3.47 -3.76
CA ALA A 61 6.72 4.55 -2.81
C ALA A 61 8.13 4.96 -2.35
N ILE A 62 8.43 6.25 -2.40
CA ILE A 62 9.74 6.80 -2.04
C ILE A 62 9.57 7.66 -0.79
N LEU A 63 10.40 7.41 0.22
CA LEU A 63 10.57 8.31 1.35
C LEU A 63 11.72 9.27 1.09
N PHE A 64 11.41 10.55 1.14
CA PHE A 64 12.41 11.63 1.09
C PHE A 64 12.61 12.22 2.48
N SER A 65 13.86 12.41 2.85
CA SER A 65 14.24 13.16 4.05
C SER A 65 14.01 14.66 3.87
N PRO A 66 14.04 15.46 4.97
CA PRO A 66 13.75 16.90 4.92
C PRO A 66 14.70 17.70 4.04
N ASP A 67 15.91 17.22 3.79
CA ASP A 67 16.89 17.79 2.87
C ASP A 67 16.64 17.42 1.41
N GLY A 68 15.58 16.62 1.12
CA GLY A 68 15.23 16.16 -0.22
C GLY A 68 15.98 14.92 -0.70
N ALA A 69 16.82 14.30 0.16
CA ALA A 69 17.49 13.06 -0.22
C ALA A 69 16.52 11.87 -0.18
N VAL A 70 16.69 10.91 -1.10
CA VAL A 70 16.00 9.62 -1.06
C VAL A 70 16.53 8.83 0.11
N ARG A 71 15.65 8.48 1.07
CA ARG A 71 16.00 7.70 2.25
C ARG A 71 15.69 6.22 2.07
N ASP A 72 14.45 5.90 1.64
CA ASP A 72 13.99 4.54 1.46
C ASP A 72 13.05 4.43 0.25
N ILE A 73 13.01 3.24 -0.37
CA ILE A 73 12.16 2.95 -1.53
C ILE A 73 11.45 1.63 -1.32
N TYR A 74 10.13 1.67 -1.21
CA TYR A 74 9.29 0.48 -1.31
C TYR A 74 8.90 0.26 -2.78
N ARG A 75 9.10 -0.94 -3.29
CA ARG A 75 8.66 -1.38 -4.62
C ARG A 75 7.47 -2.30 -4.46
N LYS A 76 6.38 -2.03 -5.17
CA LYS A 76 5.15 -2.83 -5.13
C LYS A 76 5.47 -4.31 -5.31
N SER A 77 5.06 -5.14 -4.36
CA SER A 77 5.36 -6.58 -4.35
C SER A 77 4.28 -7.44 -4.98
N HIS A 78 3.02 -6.98 -4.93
CA HIS A 78 1.86 -7.71 -5.45
C HIS A 78 1.23 -6.97 -6.63
N LEU A 79 1.59 -7.40 -7.83
CA LEU A 79 1.14 -6.79 -9.07
C LEU A 79 -0.27 -7.24 -9.47
N VAL A 80 -0.99 -6.38 -10.19
CA VAL A 80 -2.32 -6.67 -10.74
C VAL A 80 -2.18 -7.51 -12.00
N MET A 81 -2.74 -8.73 -11.94
CA MET A 81 -2.79 -9.63 -13.09
C MET A 81 -3.55 -9.01 -14.25
N PHE A 82 -3.01 -9.08 -15.47
CA PHE A 82 -3.52 -8.46 -16.69
C PHE A 82 -3.65 -6.92 -16.68
N GLY A 83 -3.22 -6.27 -15.61
CA GLY A 83 -3.13 -4.81 -15.52
C GLY A 83 -1.69 -4.31 -15.44
N GLU A 84 -0.86 -5.01 -14.68
CA GLU A 84 0.54 -4.65 -14.44
C GLU A 84 1.49 -5.73 -14.93
N TYR A 85 1.04 -6.97 -15.09
CA TYR A 85 1.82 -8.07 -15.68
C TYR A 85 0.91 -9.11 -16.34
N ILE A 86 1.49 -9.91 -17.24
CA ILE A 86 0.82 -11.07 -17.85
C ILE A 86 1.37 -12.35 -17.23
N PRO A 87 0.52 -13.24 -16.65
CA PRO A 87 0.96 -14.56 -16.22
C PRO A 87 1.67 -15.30 -17.34
N LEU A 88 2.82 -15.92 -17.01
CA LEU A 88 3.70 -16.58 -17.99
C LEU A 88 4.36 -15.64 -19.04
N GLY A 89 4.15 -14.32 -18.96
CA GLY A 89 4.71 -13.37 -19.92
C GLY A 89 6.23 -13.41 -19.99
N ASN A 90 6.92 -13.68 -18.86
CA ASN A 90 8.37 -13.85 -18.85
C ASN A 90 8.86 -15.10 -19.61
N GLN A 91 8.02 -16.16 -19.68
CA GLN A 91 8.31 -17.39 -20.44
C GLN A 91 7.88 -17.26 -21.90
N PHE A 92 6.84 -16.51 -22.16
CA PHE A 92 6.23 -16.29 -23.48
C PHE A 92 6.06 -14.79 -23.74
N PRO A 93 7.15 -14.04 -24.08
CA PRO A 93 7.11 -12.58 -24.27
C PRO A 93 6.09 -12.09 -25.29
N TRP A 94 5.78 -12.92 -26.32
CA TRP A 94 4.77 -12.60 -27.33
C TRP A 94 3.35 -12.39 -26.75
N LEU A 95 3.08 -12.83 -25.50
CA LEU A 95 1.80 -12.56 -24.82
C LEU A 95 1.58 -11.07 -24.58
N TYR A 96 2.65 -10.28 -24.42
CA TYR A 96 2.57 -8.83 -24.28
C TYR A 96 2.15 -8.12 -25.57
N ASP A 97 2.40 -8.76 -26.75
CA ASP A 97 1.95 -8.22 -28.04
C ASP A 97 0.44 -8.38 -28.25
N LEU A 98 -0.19 -9.28 -27.51
CA LEU A 98 -1.65 -9.54 -27.61
C LEU A 98 -2.49 -8.60 -26.76
N LEU A 99 -1.92 -7.96 -25.73
CA LEU A 99 -2.65 -7.16 -24.77
C LEU A 99 -2.05 -5.73 -24.70
N PRO A 100 -2.88 -4.68 -24.59
CA PRO A 100 -2.43 -3.29 -24.62
C PRO A 100 -1.86 -2.83 -23.24
N ILE A 101 -1.08 -3.66 -22.56
CA ILE A 101 -0.52 -3.35 -21.24
C ILE A 101 0.99 -3.05 -21.26
N GLY A 102 1.59 -2.97 -22.46
CA GLY A 102 3.03 -2.71 -22.60
C GLY A 102 3.92 -3.83 -22.02
N PRO A 103 5.19 -3.54 -21.70
CA PRO A 103 6.16 -4.55 -21.25
C PRO A 103 5.88 -5.08 -19.83
N GLY A 104 4.87 -4.56 -19.13
CA GLY A 104 4.56 -4.91 -17.76
C GLY A 104 5.46 -4.23 -16.72
N LEU A 105 5.09 -4.39 -15.45
CA LEU A 105 5.87 -3.95 -14.30
C LEU A 105 6.62 -5.12 -13.68
N ALA A 106 7.72 -4.82 -12.99
CA ALA A 106 8.44 -5.78 -12.17
C ALA A 106 7.96 -5.74 -10.73
N ALA A 107 7.87 -6.91 -10.08
CA ALA A 107 7.55 -7.00 -8.68
C ALA A 107 8.76 -6.67 -7.80
N GLY A 108 8.53 -5.94 -6.71
CA GLY A 108 9.53 -5.68 -5.69
C GLY A 108 9.85 -6.92 -4.84
N ASN A 109 10.99 -6.88 -4.17
CA ASN A 109 11.50 -7.98 -3.35
C ASN A 109 11.17 -7.79 -1.87
N GLY A 110 9.89 -7.89 -1.50
CA GLY A 110 9.52 -7.97 -0.08
C GLY A 110 8.94 -6.70 0.52
N VAL A 111 8.86 -6.72 1.84
CA VAL A 111 8.23 -5.70 2.68
C VAL A 111 9.27 -4.69 3.14
N LEU A 112 8.96 -3.41 3.00
CA LEU A 112 9.72 -2.31 3.55
C LEU A 112 8.79 -1.40 4.37
N SER A 113 9.26 -0.92 5.51
CA SER A 113 8.59 0.09 6.32
C SER A 113 9.45 1.35 6.40
N PHE A 114 8.81 2.49 6.58
CA PHE A 114 9.46 3.79 6.74
C PHE A 114 9.37 4.22 8.20
N ASP A 115 10.51 4.34 8.87
CA ASP A 115 10.57 4.90 10.21
C ASP A 115 10.75 6.43 10.12
N ILE A 116 9.76 7.15 10.61
CA ILE A 116 9.76 8.60 10.66
C ILE A 116 9.53 9.00 12.11
N ASP A 117 10.60 9.48 12.75
CA ASP A 117 10.59 9.96 14.15
C ASP A 117 10.00 8.92 15.14
N GLY A 118 10.31 7.63 14.93
CA GLY A 118 9.86 6.53 15.79
C GLY A 118 8.44 6.03 15.52
N VAL A 119 7.77 6.53 14.47
CA VAL A 119 6.51 6.00 13.96
C VAL A 119 6.76 5.21 12.67
N VAL A 120 6.35 3.96 12.66
CA VAL A 120 6.61 3.03 11.55
C VAL A 120 5.44 3.05 10.56
N PHE A 121 5.65 3.68 9.41
CA PHE A 121 4.70 3.70 8.30
C PHE A 121 4.93 2.52 7.37
N VAL A 122 3.88 1.79 7.05
CA VAL A 122 3.92 0.65 6.12
C VAL A 122 3.22 1.03 4.83
N PRO A 123 3.98 1.33 3.77
CA PRO A 123 3.39 1.62 2.47
C PRO A 123 2.81 0.35 1.86
N ASN A 124 1.67 0.49 1.24
CA ASN A 124 1.12 -0.44 0.27
C ASN A 124 0.64 0.37 -0.95
N ILE A 125 0.58 -0.28 -2.11
CA ILE A 125 0.30 0.43 -3.35
C ILE A 125 -0.95 -0.15 -4.01
N CYS A 126 -2.01 0.65 -4.05
CA CYS A 126 -3.23 0.39 -4.79
C CYS A 126 -3.84 -0.99 -4.43
N PHE A 127 -3.86 -1.94 -5.37
CA PHE A 127 -4.47 -3.26 -5.21
C PHE A 127 -3.94 -4.07 -4.01
N GLU A 128 -2.75 -3.80 -3.49
CA GLU A 128 -2.19 -4.49 -2.33
C GLU A 128 -3.09 -4.35 -1.10
N SER A 129 -3.76 -3.20 -0.92
CA SER A 129 -4.72 -2.98 0.18
C SER A 129 -5.93 -3.91 0.13
N THR A 130 -6.21 -4.51 -1.03
CA THR A 130 -7.31 -5.46 -1.19
C THR A 130 -6.96 -6.88 -0.72
N VAL A 131 -5.68 -7.16 -0.44
CA VAL A 131 -5.15 -8.49 -0.11
C VAL A 131 -4.82 -8.60 1.38
N PRO A 132 -5.72 -9.15 2.23
CA PRO A 132 -5.60 -9.09 3.69
C PRO A 132 -4.32 -9.71 4.25
N HIS A 133 -3.98 -10.91 3.79
CA HIS A 133 -2.79 -11.63 4.27
C HIS A 133 -1.48 -10.94 3.86
N LEU A 134 -1.46 -10.26 2.71
CA LEU A 134 -0.32 -9.46 2.28
C LEU A 134 -0.11 -8.29 3.24
N VAL A 135 -1.15 -7.46 3.45
CA VAL A 135 -1.07 -6.31 4.36
C VAL A 135 -0.70 -6.76 5.77
N ARG A 136 -1.27 -7.90 6.25
CA ARG A 136 -0.89 -8.47 7.53
C ARG A 136 0.61 -8.79 7.58
N ASN A 137 1.17 -9.43 6.55
CA ASN A 137 2.59 -9.75 6.49
C ASN A 137 3.46 -8.49 6.49
N MET A 138 3.03 -7.44 5.76
CA MET A 138 3.72 -6.16 5.73
C MET A 138 3.76 -5.48 7.11
N MET A 139 2.71 -5.62 7.90
CA MET A 139 2.59 -5.03 9.24
C MET A 139 3.33 -5.81 10.34
N GLN A 140 3.83 -7.02 10.06
CA GLN A 140 4.54 -7.85 11.04
C GLN A 140 6.02 -7.44 11.18
N PRO A 141 6.67 -7.74 12.34
CA PRO A 141 8.09 -7.49 12.53
C PRO A 141 9.01 -8.41 11.72
N SER A 142 8.46 -9.26 10.86
CA SER A 142 9.20 -10.09 9.89
C SER A 142 9.72 -9.30 8.68
N ASN A 143 9.45 -7.99 8.60
CA ASN A 143 10.09 -7.13 7.63
C ASN A 143 11.60 -7.07 7.83
N ALA A 144 12.34 -6.62 6.81
CA ALA A 144 13.80 -6.57 6.85
C ALA A 144 14.37 -5.73 8.01
N GLN A 145 13.58 -4.79 8.54
CA GLN A 145 13.95 -3.93 9.67
C GLN A 145 13.55 -4.51 11.03
N GLY A 146 12.81 -5.62 11.10
CA GLY A 146 12.34 -6.21 12.35
C GLY A 146 11.36 -5.32 13.16
N GLN A 147 10.79 -4.31 12.52
CA GLN A 147 9.86 -3.36 13.14
C GLN A 147 8.41 -3.72 12.83
N ARG A 148 7.55 -3.49 13.80
CA ARG A 148 6.09 -3.63 13.61
C ARG A 148 5.52 -2.32 13.07
N GLY A 149 4.62 -2.43 12.06
CA GLY A 149 3.95 -1.27 11.51
C GLY A 149 2.99 -0.60 12.51
N ASP A 150 3.05 0.73 12.59
CA ASP A 150 2.15 1.56 13.39
C ASP A 150 1.02 2.15 12.54
N VAL A 151 1.32 2.55 11.32
CA VAL A 151 0.41 3.24 10.40
C VAL A 151 0.47 2.57 9.03
N MET A 152 -0.68 2.25 8.45
CA MET A 152 -0.77 1.86 7.05
C MET A 152 -0.85 3.11 6.18
N LEU A 153 -0.18 3.08 5.04
CA LEU A 153 -0.20 4.15 4.05
C LEU A 153 -0.51 3.55 2.67
N ASP A 154 -1.73 3.77 2.17
CA ASP A 154 -2.12 3.33 0.83
C ASP A 154 -1.91 4.46 -0.18
N LEU A 155 -0.96 4.27 -1.09
CA LEU A 155 -0.67 5.17 -2.19
C LEU A 155 -1.31 4.60 -3.46
N THR A 156 -2.32 5.26 -4.01
CA THR A 156 -3.06 4.67 -5.12
C THR A 156 -3.31 5.64 -6.27
N ASN A 157 -3.18 5.10 -7.49
CA ASN A 157 -3.66 5.77 -8.70
C ASN A 157 -4.94 5.07 -9.17
N ASP A 158 -6.08 5.61 -8.75
CA ASP A 158 -7.40 5.07 -9.07
C ASP A 158 -7.95 5.57 -10.42
N GLY A 159 -7.13 6.24 -11.23
CA GLY A 159 -7.51 6.78 -12.55
C GLY A 159 -8.10 5.73 -13.50
N TRP A 160 -7.68 4.48 -13.37
CA TRP A 160 -8.17 3.33 -14.13
C TRP A 160 -9.67 3.09 -13.99
N PHE A 161 -10.28 3.51 -12.89
CA PHE A 161 -11.67 3.21 -12.56
C PHE A 161 -12.67 4.27 -12.99
N TRP A 162 -12.23 5.36 -13.62
CA TRP A 162 -13.08 6.40 -14.25
C TRP A 162 -14.24 6.94 -13.39
N GLY A 163 -14.12 6.94 -12.08
CA GLY A 163 -15.17 7.39 -11.16
C GLY A 163 -16.27 6.37 -10.89
N SER A 164 -16.06 5.10 -11.26
CA SER A 164 -16.98 4.00 -10.99
C SER A 164 -17.12 3.70 -9.49
N ALA A 165 -18.04 2.80 -9.13
CA ALA A 165 -18.20 2.29 -7.76
C ALA A 165 -16.94 1.60 -7.21
N MET A 166 -15.96 1.25 -8.07
CA MET A 166 -14.69 0.67 -7.63
C MET A 166 -13.91 1.60 -6.70
N LEU A 167 -14.03 2.93 -6.86
CA LEU A 167 -13.41 3.89 -5.93
C LEU A 167 -13.96 3.72 -4.50
N ASP A 168 -15.27 3.52 -4.35
CA ASP A 168 -15.89 3.28 -3.04
C ASP A 168 -15.51 1.90 -2.49
N ILE A 169 -15.43 0.89 -3.34
CA ILE A 169 -15.03 -0.47 -2.96
C ILE A 169 -13.58 -0.45 -2.46
N HIS A 170 -12.68 0.25 -3.15
CA HIS A 170 -11.30 0.37 -2.75
C HIS A 170 -11.17 1.05 -1.38
N LEU A 171 -11.87 2.17 -1.16
CA LEU A 171 -11.91 2.80 0.16
C LEU A 171 -12.44 1.84 1.24
N ARG A 172 -13.49 1.04 0.95
CA ARG A 172 -14.01 0.04 1.89
C ARG A 172 -12.99 -1.06 2.20
N CYS A 173 -12.18 -1.49 1.23
CA CYS A 173 -11.06 -2.40 1.49
C CYS A 173 -10.08 -1.77 2.48
N ASN A 174 -9.75 -0.50 2.33
CA ASN A 174 -8.90 0.24 3.25
C ASN A 174 -9.49 0.35 4.66
N VAL A 175 -10.81 0.55 4.78
CA VAL A 175 -11.53 0.50 6.07
C VAL A 175 -11.40 -0.88 6.73
N MET A 176 -11.58 -1.96 5.96
CA MET A 176 -11.44 -3.32 6.48
C MET A 176 -10.01 -3.58 6.95
N ARG A 177 -8.99 -3.15 6.19
CA ARG A 177 -7.58 -3.25 6.62
C ARG A 177 -7.33 -2.55 7.94
N ALA A 178 -7.87 -1.33 8.13
CA ALA A 178 -7.73 -0.60 9.38
C ALA A 178 -8.28 -1.38 10.58
N VAL A 179 -9.46 -1.99 10.43
CA VAL A 179 -10.09 -2.82 11.49
C VAL A 179 -9.31 -4.10 11.75
N GLU A 180 -8.92 -4.81 10.70
CA GLU A 180 -8.20 -6.08 10.79
C GLU A 180 -6.83 -5.93 11.42
N MET A 181 -6.10 -4.87 11.06
CA MET A 181 -4.76 -4.62 11.60
C MET A 181 -4.79 -3.88 12.94
N ARG A 182 -5.92 -3.25 13.31
CA ARG A 182 -6.01 -2.32 14.46
C ARG A 182 -4.98 -1.19 14.34
N ARG A 183 -4.86 -0.67 13.13
CA ARG A 183 -3.95 0.42 12.80
C ARG A 183 -4.68 1.52 12.05
N PRO A 184 -4.31 2.80 12.25
CA PRO A 184 -4.80 3.85 11.36
C PRO A 184 -4.34 3.57 9.94
N ASN A 185 -5.18 3.94 8.97
CA ASN A 185 -4.85 3.86 7.57
C ASN A 185 -5.01 5.24 6.92
N LEU A 186 -3.96 5.71 6.29
CA LEU A 186 -3.93 6.93 5.52
C LEU A 186 -3.97 6.56 4.04
N VAL A 187 -4.97 7.04 3.33
CA VAL A 187 -5.13 6.81 1.90
C VAL A 187 -4.82 8.08 1.15
N ALA A 188 -3.79 8.05 0.31
CA ALA A 188 -3.45 9.11 -0.63
C ALA A 188 -3.78 8.65 -2.04
N ALA A 189 -4.91 9.10 -2.58
CA ALA A 189 -5.47 8.63 -3.83
C ALA A 189 -5.41 9.71 -4.92
N ASN A 190 -4.74 9.39 -6.03
CA ASN A 190 -4.89 10.16 -7.26
C ASN A 190 -6.25 9.79 -7.88
N THR A 191 -7.13 10.77 -8.09
CA THR A 191 -8.50 10.64 -8.62
C THR A 191 -9.47 9.81 -7.76
N GLY A 192 -9.00 9.04 -6.80
CA GLY A 192 -9.78 8.25 -5.86
C GLY A 192 -10.32 9.06 -4.67
N ILE A 193 -10.42 8.41 -3.53
CA ILE A 193 -10.86 9.02 -2.27
C ILE A 193 -9.69 8.99 -1.29
N SER A 194 -9.05 10.14 -1.09
CA SER A 194 -8.09 10.31 0.00
C SER A 194 -8.82 10.32 1.32
N ALA A 195 -8.30 9.62 2.33
CA ALA A 195 -8.99 9.46 3.60
C ALA A 195 -8.05 9.20 4.79
N TRP A 196 -8.50 9.60 5.97
CA TRP A 196 -7.97 9.17 7.24
C TRP A 196 -8.95 8.24 7.95
N ILE A 197 -8.50 7.01 8.18
CA ILE A 197 -9.29 5.92 8.77
C ILE A 197 -8.68 5.51 10.11
N THR A 198 -9.48 5.49 11.16
CA THR A 198 -9.03 5.06 12.50
C THR A 198 -8.85 3.53 12.58
N PRO A 199 -8.16 3.02 13.62
CA PRO A 199 -8.04 1.58 13.88
C PRO A 199 -9.37 0.84 14.10
N THR A 200 -10.47 1.57 14.26
CA THR A 200 -11.83 1.03 14.41
C THR A 200 -12.65 1.09 13.13
N GLY A 201 -12.04 1.54 12.02
CA GLY A 201 -12.69 1.65 10.71
C GLY A 201 -13.55 2.92 10.54
N LYS A 202 -13.49 3.87 11.49
CA LYS A 202 -14.17 5.16 11.32
C LYS A 202 -13.36 6.02 10.35
N ILE A 203 -14.00 6.50 9.30
CA ILE A 203 -13.46 7.55 8.44
C ILE A 203 -13.63 8.86 9.19
N VAL A 204 -12.50 9.51 9.53
CA VAL A 204 -12.48 10.79 10.25
C VAL A 204 -12.59 11.94 9.29
N GLU A 205 -11.84 11.87 8.20
CA GLU A 205 -11.79 12.85 7.16
C GLU A 205 -11.62 12.15 5.81
N GLN A 206 -12.26 12.66 4.78
CA GLN A 206 -12.09 12.17 3.41
C GLN A 206 -12.35 13.30 2.41
N GLU A 207 -11.66 13.23 1.28
CA GLU A 207 -11.88 14.10 0.15
C GLU A 207 -12.88 13.51 -0.85
N ALA A 208 -13.48 14.40 -1.65
CA ALA A 208 -14.37 13.97 -2.71
C ALA A 208 -13.59 13.38 -3.88
N LYS A 209 -14.18 12.38 -4.54
CA LYS A 209 -13.62 11.77 -5.77
C LYS A 209 -13.29 12.81 -6.82
N ARG A 210 -12.15 12.68 -7.47
CA ARG A 210 -11.71 13.49 -8.61
C ARG A 210 -11.68 15.01 -8.31
N ARG A 211 -11.33 15.36 -7.09
CA ARG A 211 -11.09 16.73 -6.67
C ARG A 211 -9.71 16.85 -6.06
N ASP A 212 -9.11 18.01 -6.28
CA ASP A 212 -7.89 18.39 -5.57
C ASP A 212 -8.24 18.67 -4.11
N GLY A 213 -7.46 18.11 -3.19
CA GLY A 213 -7.68 18.28 -1.78
C GLY A 213 -6.57 17.64 -0.96
N PHE A 214 -6.70 17.74 0.35
CA PHE A 214 -5.78 17.13 1.30
C PHE A 214 -6.53 16.68 2.57
N VAL A 215 -5.99 15.68 3.22
CA VAL A 215 -6.48 15.17 4.51
C VAL A 215 -5.39 15.36 5.55
N ILE A 216 -5.74 15.92 6.71
CA ILE A 216 -4.83 16.08 7.83
C ILE A 216 -5.13 15.01 8.88
N ALA A 217 -4.12 14.21 9.21
CA ALA A 217 -4.24 13.14 10.19
C ALA A 217 -3.22 13.29 11.32
N GLN A 218 -3.67 13.04 12.54
CA GLN A 218 -2.78 12.88 13.68
C GLN A 218 -2.67 11.40 14.02
N VAL A 219 -1.49 10.83 13.81
CA VAL A 219 -1.22 9.41 14.04
C VAL A 219 -0.04 9.25 14.98
N GLY A 220 0.10 8.07 15.57
CA GLY A 220 1.18 7.75 16.49
C GLY A 220 1.40 6.24 16.56
N THR A 221 2.28 5.81 17.46
CA THR A 221 2.63 4.40 17.66
C THR A 221 1.43 3.57 18.09
N ALA A 222 1.36 2.36 17.58
CA ALA A 222 0.26 1.44 17.85
C ALA A 222 0.47 0.69 19.18
N ILE A 223 -0.60 0.62 19.98
CA ILE A 223 -0.55 0.03 21.32
C ILE A 223 -0.96 -1.45 21.33
N TYR A 224 -1.91 -1.86 20.47
CA TYR A 224 -2.50 -3.19 20.50
C TYR A 224 -2.54 -3.86 19.13
N ASP A 225 -2.43 -5.20 19.15
CA ASP A 225 -2.68 -6.04 17.97
C ASP A 225 -4.09 -6.60 18.00
N SER A 226 -4.68 -6.73 16.81
CA SER A 226 -5.92 -7.48 16.66
C SER A 226 -5.67 -9.00 16.77
N VAL A 227 -6.76 -9.75 16.93
CA VAL A 227 -6.73 -11.21 16.83
C VAL A 227 -6.23 -11.64 15.44
N TYR A 228 -6.68 -10.95 14.39
CA TYR A 228 -6.24 -11.23 13.03
C TYR A 228 -4.74 -10.97 12.82
N MET A 229 -4.21 -9.88 13.37
CA MET A 229 -2.77 -9.61 13.35
C MET A 229 -1.97 -10.75 13.96
N ARG A 230 -2.42 -11.34 15.07
CA ARG A 230 -1.70 -12.41 15.78
C ARG A 230 -1.84 -13.76 15.09
N PHE A 231 -3.05 -14.13 14.70
CA PHE A 231 -3.39 -15.49 14.30
C PHE A 231 -3.76 -15.64 12.82
N GLY A 232 -3.95 -14.53 12.08
CA GLY A 232 -4.40 -14.56 10.69
C GLY A 232 -5.76 -15.22 10.54
N ASP A 233 -5.89 -16.07 9.53
CA ASP A 233 -7.15 -16.72 9.12
C ASP A 233 -7.52 -17.95 9.94
N ILE A 234 -6.95 -18.14 11.14
CA ILE A 234 -7.15 -19.37 11.95
C ILE A 234 -8.62 -19.65 12.22
N LEU A 235 -9.43 -18.63 12.46
CA LEU A 235 -10.88 -18.79 12.69
C LEU A 235 -11.59 -19.32 11.45
N SER A 236 -11.23 -18.84 10.28
CA SER A 236 -11.77 -19.29 8.99
C SER A 236 -11.36 -20.74 8.72
N ILE A 237 -10.11 -21.09 9.01
CA ILE A 237 -9.57 -22.46 8.85
C ILE A 237 -10.33 -23.42 9.79
N VAL A 238 -10.49 -23.06 11.06
CA VAL A 238 -11.24 -23.86 12.03
C VAL A 238 -12.69 -24.04 11.58
N ALA A 239 -13.36 -22.97 11.19
CA ALA A 239 -14.75 -23.02 10.72
C ALA A 239 -14.90 -23.92 9.47
N ALA A 240 -14.01 -23.76 8.49
CA ALA A 240 -13.99 -24.60 7.28
C ALA A 240 -13.73 -26.07 7.62
N THR A 241 -12.83 -26.35 8.55
CA THR A 241 -12.52 -27.72 9.01
C THR A 241 -13.73 -28.36 9.68
N LEU A 242 -14.40 -27.64 10.60
CA LEU A 242 -15.62 -28.14 11.26
C LEU A 242 -16.76 -28.37 10.27
N ALA A 243 -16.95 -27.47 9.33
CA ALA A 243 -17.95 -27.64 8.26
C ALA A 243 -17.63 -28.89 7.41
N GLY A 244 -16.37 -29.06 7.02
CA GLY A 244 -15.93 -30.25 6.27
C GLY A 244 -16.20 -31.56 7.03
N ILE A 245 -15.88 -31.59 8.32
CA ILE A 245 -16.17 -32.76 9.19
C ILE A 245 -17.69 -33.02 9.26
N ALA A 246 -18.51 -31.99 9.41
CA ALA A 246 -19.97 -32.13 9.46
C ALA A 246 -20.53 -32.71 8.16
N VAL A 247 -20.04 -32.23 7.01
CA VAL A 247 -20.42 -32.73 5.68
C VAL A 247 -20.00 -34.22 5.54
N LEU A 248 -18.77 -34.58 5.89
CA LEU A 248 -18.30 -35.97 5.81
C LEU A 248 -19.11 -36.90 6.69
N ARG A 249 -19.51 -36.45 7.89
CA ARG A 249 -20.38 -37.22 8.77
C ARG A 249 -21.78 -37.43 8.19
N SER A 250 -22.33 -36.43 7.53
CA SER A 250 -23.65 -36.51 6.89
C SER A 250 -23.68 -37.57 5.78
N PHE A 251 -22.62 -37.70 4.98
CA PHE A 251 -22.52 -38.75 3.96
C PHE A 251 -22.46 -40.17 4.56
N LYS A 252 -21.86 -40.35 5.74
CA LYS A 252 -21.82 -41.66 6.42
C LYS A 252 -23.16 -42.02 7.06
N SER A 253 -24.04 -41.10 7.35
CA SER A 253 -25.33 -41.31 8.01
C SER A 253 -26.47 -41.63 7.03
N VAL A 254 -26.25 -41.58 5.71
CA VAL A 254 -27.27 -41.98 4.74
C VAL A 254 -27.41 -43.52 4.76
N PRO A 255 -28.56 -44.10 5.23
CA PRO A 255 -28.73 -45.54 5.23
C PRO A 255 -28.72 -46.03 3.80
N GLN A 256 -27.85 -47.00 3.49
CA GLN A 256 -27.99 -47.79 2.27
C GLN A 256 -29.33 -48.52 2.34
N ASN A 257 -30.36 -47.95 1.70
CA ASN A 257 -31.62 -48.66 1.50
C ASN A 257 -31.31 -49.89 0.63
N ARG A 258 -31.07 -51.04 1.28
CA ARG A 258 -30.93 -52.31 0.59
C ARG A 258 -32.23 -52.58 -0.13
N LYS A 259 -32.18 -52.57 -1.46
CA LYS A 259 -33.23 -53.12 -2.32
C LYS A 259 -33.31 -54.62 -1.98
N ASN A 260 -34.40 -55.02 -1.35
CA ASN A 260 -34.89 -56.40 -1.40
C ASN A 260 -35.64 -56.60 -2.75
#